data_60c2b4b80bb4f072ac4dc57d0b28ba47
#
_entry.id   60c2b4b80bb4f072ac4dc57d0b28ba47
#
_cell.length_a   1.000
_cell.length_b   1.000
_cell.length_c   1.000
_cell.angle_alpha   90.00
_cell.angle_beta   90.00
_cell.angle_gamma   90.00
#
_symmetry.space_group_name_H-M   'P 1'
#
loop_
_entity.id
_entity.type
_entity.pdbx_description
1 polymer ?
#
loop_
_entity_poly.entity_id
_entity_poly.type
_entity_poly.pdbx_seq_one_letter_code
_entity_poly.pdbx_strand_id
1 'polypeptide(L)'
;MKPKRLTSEQIRAARALLRWSAADLADASAVAANTIRRAEVAEGPTTLTTANDLAIRRALEQIGVEFIDENGGGPGVRLRKSPKQKR
;
A
#
# COMPACT_ATOMS: atom_id res chain seq x y z
N MET A 1 1.43 11.79 -15.96
CA MET A 1 0.45 11.94 -14.91
C MET A 1 0.86 11.22 -13.64
N LYS A 2 0.71 11.86 -12.50
CA LYS A 2 1.13 11.23 -11.26
C LYS A 2 0.05 10.37 -10.68
N PRO A 3 0.38 9.22 -10.10
CA PRO A 3 -0.61 8.44 -9.40
C PRO A 3 -1.07 9.21 -8.15
N LYS A 4 -2.27 8.93 -7.72
CA LYS A 4 -2.75 9.53 -6.50
C LYS A 4 -2.03 8.91 -5.32
N ARG A 5 -1.92 9.69 -4.27
CA ARG A 5 -1.26 9.19 -3.07
C ARG A 5 -2.11 8.14 -2.41
N LEU A 6 -1.45 7.20 -1.76
CA LEU A 6 -2.16 6.18 -0.99
C LEU A 6 -2.77 6.80 0.26
N THR A 7 -3.87 6.24 0.68
CA THR A 7 -4.46 6.61 1.96
C THR A 7 -3.98 5.62 3.02
N SER A 8 -4.12 6.02 4.28
CA SER A 8 -3.75 5.12 5.37
C SER A 8 -4.56 3.84 5.33
N GLU A 9 -5.84 3.96 4.98
CA GLU A 9 -6.71 2.79 4.88
C GLU A 9 -6.26 1.85 3.78
N GLN A 10 -5.82 2.38 2.65
CA GLN A 10 -5.34 1.52 1.57
C GLN A 10 -4.11 0.73 1.99
N ILE A 11 -3.20 1.37 2.71
CA ILE A 11 -1.99 0.68 3.14
C ILE A 11 -2.33 -0.43 4.13
N ARG A 12 -3.20 -0.13 5.11
CA ARG A 12 -3.60 -1.14 6.08
C ARG A 12 -4.33 -2.29 5.40
N ALA A 13 -5.25 -1.97 4.50
CA ALA A 13 -6.03 -3.00 3.82
C ALA A 13 -5.13 -3.88 2.96
N ALA A 14 -4.16 -3.29 2.27
CA ALA A 14 -3.25 -4.07 1.45
C ALA A 14 -2.45 -5.04 2.30
N ARG A 15 -1.92 -4.56 3.43
CA ARG A 15 -1.20 -5.47 4.32
C ARG A 15 -2.10 -6.59 4.81
N ALA A 16 -3.34 -6.26 5.16
CA ALA A 16 -4.28 -7.26 5.65
C ALA A 16 -4.57 -8.31 4.58
N LEU A 17 -4.74 -7.89 3.34
CA LEU A 17 -4.97 -8.82 2.26
C LEU A 17 -3.84 -9.81 2.10
N LEU A 18 -2.62 -9.36 2.32
CA LEU A 18 -1.43 -10.19 2.17
C LEU A 18 -1.05 -10.89 3.46
N ARG A 19 -1.69 -10.54 4.56
CA ARG A 19 -1.32 -11.01 5.89
C ARG A 19 0.12 -10.63 6.23
N TRP A 20 0.50 -9.44 5.80
CA TRP A 20 1.84 -8.92 6.06
C TRP A 20 1.85 -8.08 7.31
N SER A 21 2.94 -8.18 8.07
CA SER A 21 3.19 -7.25 9.15
C SER A 21 3.76 -5.95 8.56
N ALA A 22 3.84 -4.92 9.38
CA ALA A 22 4.51 -3.70 8.94
C ALA A 22 5.99 -3.98 8.62
N ALA A 23 6.61 -4.90 9.35
CA ALA A 23 7.99 -5.28 9.07
C ALA A 23 8.11 -5.95 7.71
N ASP A 24 7.13 -6.78 7.33
CA ASP A 24 7.15 -7.38 6.00
C ASP A 24 7.11 -6.33 4.91
N LEU A 25 6.26 -5.34 5.08
CA LEU A 25 6.16 -4.27 4.10
C LEU A 25 7.43 -3.41 4.11
N ALA A 26 8.02 -3.19 5.28
CA ALA A 26 9.27 -2.46 5.37
C ALA A 26 10.36 -3.16 4.56
N ASP A 27 10.44 -4.48 4.70
CA ASP A 27 11.44 -5.23 3.95
C ASP A 27 11.20 -5.14 2.45
N ALA A 28 9.95 -5.24 2.03
CA ALA A 28 9.65 -5.23 0.60
C ALA A 28 9.83 -3.86 -0.03
N SER A 29 9.56 -2.81 0.74
CA SER A 29 9.54 -1.45 0.18
C SER A 29 10.81 -0.66 0.48
N ALA A 30 11.61 -1.13 1.42
CA ALA A 30 12.77 -0.39 1.93
C ALA A 30 12.37 0.89 2.66
N VAL A 31 11.14 0.97 3.12
CA VAL A 31 10.67 2.08 3.93
C VAL A 31 10.62 1.60 5.38
N ALA A 32 11.07 2.41 6.31
CA ALA A 32 11.16 2.00 7.70
C ALA A 32 9.79 1.63 8.26
N ALA A 33 9.75 0.60 9.09
CA ALA A 33 8.49 0.13 9.65
C ALA A 33 7.78 1.21 10.47
N ASN A 34 8.52 2.03 11.20
CA ASN A 34 7.91 3.10 11.97
C ASN A 34 7.25 4.13 11.07
N THR A 35 7.85 4.39 9.92
CA THR A 35 7.26 5.30 8.95
C THR A 35 5.95 4.73 8.43
N ILE A 36 5.93 3.43 8.14
CA ILE A 36 4.71 2.76 7.70
C ILE A 36 3.64 2.82 8.77
N ARG A 37 3.99 2.52 10.01
CA ARG A 37 3.01 2.55 11.10
C ARG A 37 2.40 3.93 11.30
N ARG A 38 3.21 4.96 11.21
CA ARG A 38 2.70 6.31 11.32
C ARG A 38 1.76 6.67 10.19
N ALA A 39 2.09 6.22 8.99
CA ALA A 39 1.23 6.47 7.84
C ALA A 39 -0.11 5.79 8.01
N GLU A 40 -0.12 4.63 8.62
CA GLU A 40 -1.36 3.85 8.74
C GLU A 40 -2.33 4.39 9.78
N VAL A 41 -1.86 5.20 10.69
CA VAL A 41 -2.76 5.77 11.70
C VAL A 41 -3.12 7.22 11.40
N ALA A 42 -2.62 7.77 10.32
CA ALA A 42 -2.94 9.14 9.96
C ALA A 42 -4.42 9.27 9.64
N GLU A 43 -5.01 10.36 10.08
CA GLU A 43 -6.37 10.67 9.70
C GLU A 43 -6.28 11.68 8.58
N GLY A 44 -6.81 11.34 7.42
CA GLY A 44 -6.64 12.16 6.26
C GLY A 44 -5.34 11.80 5.55
N PRO A 45 -4.72 12.72 4.83
CA PRO A 45 -3.54 12.41 4.05
C PRO A 45 -2.40 11.90 4.93
N THR A 46 -1.65 10.93 4.43
CA THR A 46 -0.49 10.46 5.15
C THR A 46 0.61 11.50 5.08
N THR A 47 1.59 11.36 5.97
CA THR A 47 2.74 12.24 5.96
C THR A 47 3.92 11.67 5.19
N LEU A 48 3.67 10.62 4.42
CA LEU A 48 4.73 10.00 3.63
C LEU A 48 5.30 10.97 2.61
N THR A 49 6.61 10.90 2.42
CA THR A 49 7.21 11.62 1.28
C THR A 49 6.71 10.97 0.01
N THR A 50 6.82 11.70 -1.08
CA THR A 50 6.45 11.15 -2.38
C THR A 50 7.25 9.88 -2.67
N ALA A 51 8.54 9.91 -2.37
CA ALA A 51 9.38 8.75 -2.62
C ALA A 51 8.93 7.54 -1.82
N ASN A 52 8.61 7.73 -0.54
CA ASN A 52 8.16 6.62 0.28
C ASN A 52 6.80 6.10 -0.15
N ASP A 53 5.90 7.01 -0.53
CA ASP A 53 4.59 6.63 -1.04
C ASP A 53 4.73 5.74 -2.27
N LEU A 54 5.58 6.15 -3.21
CA LEU A 54 5.79 5.36 -4.42
C LEU A 54 6.47 4.04 -4.12
N ALA A 55 7.42 4.02 -3.18
CA ALA A 55 8.10 2.78 -2.83
C ALA A 55 7.13 1.76 -2.24
N ILE A 56 6.22 2.21 -1.38
CA ILE A 56 5.23 1.33 -0.80
C ILE A 56 4.27 0.84 -1.87
N ARG A 57 3.80 1.73 -2.74
CA ARG A 57 2.91 1.36 -3.82
C ARG A 57 3.55 0.30 -4.71
N ARG A 58 4.78 0.52 -5.13
CA ARG A 58 5.45 -0.42 -6.01
C ARG A 58 5.64 -1.78 -5.38
N ALA A 59 6.03 -1.81 -4.11
CA ALA A 59 6.23 -3.07 -3.42
C ALA A 59 4.94 -3.88 -3.38
N LEU A 60 3.83 -3.22 -3.09
CA LEU A 60 2.55 -3.92 -2.99
C LEU A 60 2.03 -4.32 -4.36
N GLU A 61 2.21 -3.46 -5.37
CA GLU A 61 1.76 -3.80 -6.72
C GLU A 61 2.53 -4.98 -7.28
N GLN A 62 3.82 -5.07 -6.98
CA GLN A 62 4.62 -6.19 -7.47
C GLN A 62 4.15 -7.53 -6.94
N ILE A 63 3.59 -7.53 -5.74
CA ILE A 63 3.12 -8.79 -5.16
C ILE A 63 1.65 -9.07 -5.50
N GLY A 64 0.99 -8.17 -6.23
CA GLY A 64 -0.34 -8.45 -6.72
C GLY A 64 -1.46 -7.59 -6.18
N VAL A 65 -1.14 -6.56 -5.41
CA VAL A 65 -2.18 -5.65 -4.92
C VAL A 65 -2.49 -4.62 -6.01
N GLU A 66 -3.77 -4.38 -6.25
CA GLU A 66 -4.20 -3.29 -7.11
C GLU A 66 -4.82 -2.21 -6.25
N PHE A 67 -4.39 -0.98 -6.47
CA PHE A 67 -4.97 0.15 -5.77
C PHE A 67 -6.05 0.79 -6.64
N ILE A 68 -7.18 1.05 -6.01
CA ILE A 68 -8.31 1.67 -6.69
C ILE A 68 -8.38 3.10 -6.20
N ASP A 69 -8.12 4.05 -7.11
CA ASP A 69 -8.14 5.45 -6.75
C ASP A 69 -9.56 5.92 -6.55
N GLU A 70 -9.68 7.01 -5.80
CA GLU A 70 -10.97 7.61 -5.58
C GLU A 70 -11.62 7.95 -6.91
N ASN A 71 -12.82 7.48 -7.11
CA ASN A 71 -13.53 7.75 -8.35
C ASN A 71 -15.03 7.88 -8.10
N GLY A 72 -15.38 8.41 -6.94
CA GLY A 72 -16.77 8.57 -6.56
C GLY A 72 -17.25 7.51 -5.60
N GLY A 73 -16.50 6.41 -5.48
CA GLY A 73 -16.86 5.34 -4.57
C GLY A 73 -15.87 5.15 -3.44
N GLY A 74 -14.91 6.05 -3.35
CA GLY A 74 -13.87 5.94 -2.33
C GLY A 74 -12.69 5.11 -2.82
N PRO A 75 -11.51 5.34 -2.25
CA PRO A 75 -10.33 4.56 -2.63
C PRO A 75 -10.41 3.16 -2.05
N GLY A 76 -9.77 2.20 -2.72
CA GLY A 76 -9.79 0.82 -2.26
C GLY A 76 -8.58 0.05 -2.71
N VAL A 77 -8.60 -1.25 -2.42
CA VAL A 77 -7.55 -2.17 -2.83
C VAL A 77 -8.19 -3.52 -3.11
N ARG A 78 -7.51 -4.30 -3.94
CA ARG A 78 -7.90 -5.69 -4.13
C ARG A 78 -6.67 -6.48 -4.57
N LEU A 79 -6.73 -7.79 -4.39
CA LEU A 79 -5.69 -8.66 -4.92
C LEU A 79 -6.01 -8.96 -6.37
N ARG A 80 -5.00 -8.80 -7.21
CA ARG A 80 -5.14 -9.13 -8.61
C ARG A 80 -5.13 -10.63 -8.73
N LYS A 81 -6.00 -11.15 -9.57
CA LYS A 81 -5.97 -12.55 -9.85
C LYS A 81 -4.71 -12.85 -10.63
N SER A 82 -3.93 -13.78 -10.15
CA SER A 82 -2.64 -14.01 -10.75
C SER A 82 -2.31 -15.48 -10.77
N PRO A 83 -1.91 -16.02 -11.91
CA PRO A 83 -1.47 -17.40 -11.99
C PRO A 83 -0.20 -17.65 -11.22
N LYS A 84 0.55 -16.63 -10.90
CA LYS A 84 1.74 -16.84 -10.15
C LYS A 84 1.49 -17.30 -8.76
N GLN A 85 0.30 -17.18 -8.29
CA GLN A 85 -0.02 -17.62 -6.97
C GLN A 85 0.03 -19.11 -6.81
N LYS A 86 0.08 -19.81 -7.86
CA LYS A 86 0.15 -21.20 -7.75
C LYS A 86 1.37 -21.72 -7.45
N ARG A 87 1.57 -22.20 -7.00
CA ARG A 87 2.69 -22.70 -6.81
C ARG A 87 2.82 -23.38 -6.59
#